data_759f683cddc9aa97e3a85e553e2303b6
#
_entry.id   759f683cddc9aa97e3a85e553e2303b6
#
_cell.length_a   1.000
_cell.length_b   1.000
_cell.length_c   1.000
_cell.angle_alpha   90.00
_cell.angle_beta   90.00
_cell.angle_gamma   90.00
#
_symmetry.space_group_name_H-M   'P 1'
#
loop_
_entity.id
_entity.type
_entity.pdbx_description
1 polymer ?
#
loop_
_entity_poly.entity_id
_entity_poly.type
_entity_poly.pdbx_seq_one_letter_code
_entity_poly.pdbx_strand_id
1 'polypeptide(L)' 'NGFDLFDLMEMFFDWKAAGERHADGNIYKSIEINKDRFKLSEQTVDIFTNTAKRLGW' A
#
# COMPACT_ATOMS: atom_id res chain seq x y z
N ASN A 1 13.71 12.96 5.84
CA ASN A 1 13.81 11.69 6.49
C ASN A 1 14.45 10.68 5.53
N GLY A 2 14.75 9.49 5.99
CA GLY A 2 15.45 8.50 5.19
C GLY A 2 14.56 7.58 4.35
N PHE A 3 13.31 7.94 4.13
CA PHE A 3 12.36 7.10 3.40
C PHE A 3 12.71 7.09 1.91
N ASP A 4 12.83 5.91 1.33
CA ASP A 4 13.19 5.77 -0.07
C ASP A 4 12.25 4.80 -0.78
N LEU A 5 12.51 4.57 -2.06
CA LEU A 5 11.66 3.69 -2.88
C LEU A 5 11.62 2.27 -2.34
N PHE A 6 12.74 1.77 -1.83
CA PHE A 6 12.80 0.43 -1.28
C PHE A 6 11.91 0.30 -0.05
N ASP A 7 11.89 1.34 0.79
CA ASP A 7 11.01 1.37 1.96
C ASP A 7 9.54 1.34 1.53
N LEU A 8 9.19 2.08 0.49
CA LEU A 8 7.84 2.09 -0.05
C LEU A 8 7.44 0.72 -0.59
N MET A 9 8.35 0.07 -1.30
CA MET A 9 8.11 -1.26 -1.86
C MET A 9 7.90 -2.30 -0.76
N GLU A 10 8.76 -2.28 0.25
CA GLU A 10 8.63 -3.19 1.38
C GLU A 10 7.28 -3.01 2.08
N MET A 11 6.91 -1.77 2.32
CA MET A 11 5.65 -1.43 2.97
C MET A 11 4.47 -1.95 2.14
N PHE A 12 4.50 -1.72 0.85
CA PHE A 12 3.45 -2.13 -0.08
C PHE A 12 3.25 -3.65 -0.07
N PHE A 13 4.35 -4.38 -0.16
CA PHE A 13 4.29 -5.85 -0.16
C PHE A 13 3.88 -6.40 1.20
N ASP A 14 4.29 -5.75 2.29
CA ASP A 14 3.84 -6.14 3.63
C ASP A 14 2.32 -6.00 3.75
N TRP A 15 1.77 -4.92 3.24
CA TRP A 15 0.33 -4.71 3.26
C TRP A 15 -0.41 -5.77 2.44
N LYS A 16 0.15 -6.13 1.30
CA LYS A 16 -0.43 -7.17 0.46
C LYS A 16 -0.46 -8.50 1.20
N ALA A 17 0.66 -8.87 1.81
CA ALA A 17 0.76 -10.11 2.57
C ALA A 17 -0.20 -10.13 3.75
N ALA A 18 -0.30 -9.01 4.47
CA ALA A 18 -1.21 -8.90 5.60
C ALA A 18 -2.67 -9.02 5.15
N GLY A 19 -3.02 -8.41 4.02
CA GLY A 19 -4.37 -8.50 3.47
C GLY A 19 -4.76 -9.92 3.11
N GLU A 20 -3.82 -10.70 2.63
CA GLU A 20 -4.10 -12.09 2.25
C GLU A 20 -4.38 -12.99 3.45
N ARG A 21 -3.95 -12.59 4.65
CA ARG A 21 -4.21 -13.37 5.86
C ARG A 21 -5.60 -13.16 6.41
N HIS A 22 -6.34 -12.20 5.91
CA HIS A 22 -7.67 -11.86 6.39
C HIS A 22 -8.69 -12.04 5.28
N ALA A 23 -9.82 -12.65 5.62
CA ALA A 23 -10.87 -12.93 4.65
C ALA A 23 -11.38 -11.67 3.97
N ASP A 24 -11.44 -10.56 4.71
CA ASP A 24 -11.94 -9.28 4.19
C ASP A 24 -10.83 -8.34 3.74
N GLY A 25 -9.57 -8.77 3.88
CA GLY A 25 -8.44 -7.90 3.59
C GLY A 25 -8.18 -7.79 2.10
N ASN A 26 -7.81 -6.60 1.66
CA ASN A 26 -7.31 -6.39 0.32
C ASN A 26 -6.38 -5.19 0.33
N ILE A 27 -5.57 -5.06 -0.71
CA ILE A 27 -4.55 -4.03 -0.77
C ILE A 27 -5.15 -2.61 -0.78
N TYR A 28 -6.31 -2.44 -1.40
CA TYR A 28 -6.94 -1.11 -1.47
C TYR A 28 -7.38 -0.64 -0.09
N LYS A 29 -7.90 -1.54 0.72
CA LYS A 29 -8.28 -1.25 2.10
C LYS A 29 -7.05 -0.89 2.93
N SER A 30 -5.96 -1.62 2.74
CA SER A 30 -4.71 -1.34 3.43
C SER A 30 -4.16 0.03 3.06
N ILE A 31 -4.23 0.40 1.79
CA ILE A 31 -3.79 1.71 1.33
C ILE A 31 -4.62 2.81 2.01
N GLU A 32 -5.94 2.64 2.07
CA GLU A 32 -6.83 3.62 2.69
C GLU A 32 -6.53 3.81 4.17
N ILE A 33 -6.34 2.72 4.90
CA ILE A 33 -6.04 2.78 6.32
C ILE A 33 -4.68 3.42 6.55
N ASN A 34 -3.69 3.04 5.78
CA ASN A 34 -2.32 3.45 6.02
C ASN A 34 -1.99 4.84 5.47
N LYS A 35 -2.78 5.36 4.52
CA LYS A 35 -2.53 6.71 4.01
C LYS A 35 -2.63 7.74 5.12
N ASP A 36 -3.58 7.57 6.03
CA ASP A 36 -3.74 8.47 7.16
C ASP A 36 -2.70 8.20 8.24
N ARG A 37 -2.40 6.93 8.47
CA ARG A 37 -1.45 6.52 9.49
C ARG A 37 -0.04 7.06 9.22
N PHE A 38 0.39 7.00 7.97
CA PHE A 38 1.74 7.42 7.56
C PHE A 38 1.75 8.77 6.87
N LYS A 39 0.59 9.43 6.76
CA LYS A 39 0.44 10.73 6.12
C LYS A 39 1.01 10.73 4.70
N LEU A 40 0.60 9.74 3.92
CA LEU A 40 1.05 9.60 2.55
C LEU A 40 0.46 10.70 1.68
N SER A 41 1.24 11.19 0.72
CA SER A 41 0.75 12.18 -0.23
C SER A 41 -0.24 11.52 -1.20
N GLU A 42 -1.09 12.34 -1.83
CA GLU A 42 -2.02 11.84 -2.85
C GLU A 42 -1.29 11.12 -3.97
N GLN A 43 -0.15 11.65 -4.38
CA GLN A 43 0.64 11.04 -5.45
C GLN A 43 1.11 9.65 -5.04
N THR A 44 1.58 9.49 -3.81
CA THR A 44 2.03 8.19 -3.32
C THR A 44 0.87 7.19 -3.28
N VAL A 45 -0.28 7.63 -2.79
CA VAL A 45 -1.49 6.80 -2.75
C VAL A 45 -1.90 6.37 -4.17
N ASP A 46 -1.85 7.29 -5.12
CA ASP A 46 -2.16 6.99 -6.51
C ASP A 46 -1.20 5.98 -7.10
N ILE A 47 0.08 6.10 -6.79
CA ILE A 47 1.10 5.16 -7.26
C ILE A 47 0.80 3.75 -6.74
N PHE A 48 0.51 3.63 -5.45
CA PHE A 48 0.16 2.34 -4.85
C PHE A 48 -1.10 1.76 -5.49
N THR A 49 -2.14 2.58 -5.61
CA THR A 49 -3.43 2.15 -6.15
C THR A 49 -3.28 1.69 -7.59
N ASN A 50 -2.61 2.49 -8.40
CA ASN A 50 -2.42 2.17 -9.83
C ASN A 50 -1.55 0.94 -10.01
N THR A 51 -0.53 0.79 -9.17
CA THR A 51 0.34 -0.38 -9.22
C THR A 51 -0.44 -1.65 -8.86
N ALA A 52 -1.28 -1.58 -7.83
CA ALA A 52 -2.10 -2.72 -7.43
C ALA A 52 -3.04 -3.13 -8.56
N LYS A 53 -3.65 -2.17 -9.23
CA LYS A 53 -4.53 -2.43 -10.37
C LYS A 53 -3.77 -3.10 -11.51
N ARG A 54 -2.58 -2.62 -11.79
CA ARG A 54 -1.76 -3.18 -12.88
C ARG A 54 -1.33 -4.60 -12.57
N LEU A 55 -1.11 -4.92 -11.30
CA LEU A 55 -0.75 -6.27 -10.88
C LEU A 55 -1.95 -7.20 -10.78
N GLY A 56 -3.17 -6.68 -10.93
CA GLY A 56 -4.37 -7.47 -10.80
C GLY A 56 -4.77 -7.77 -9.37
N TRP A 57 -4.32 -6.95 -8.46
CA TRP A 57 -4.63 -7.12 -7.03
C TRP A 57 -6.00 -6.52 -6.64
#